data_1b8a906b3fec8cd7e0b3d1fcea053027
#
_entry.id   1b8a906b3fec8cd7e0b3d1fcea053027
#
_cell.length_a   1.000
_cell.length_b   1.000
_cell.length_c   1.000
_cell.angle_alpha   90.00
_cell.angle_beta   90.00
_cell.angle_gamma   90.00
#
_symmetry.space_group_name_H-M   'P 1'
#
loop_
_entity.id
_entity.type
_entity.pdbx_description
1 polymer ?
#
loop_
_entity_poly.entity_id
_entity_poly.type
_entity_poly.pdbx_seq_one_letter_code
_entity_poly.pdbx_strand_id
1 'polypeptide(L)'
;VKVVILAGGLGTRLSEETSVKPKPMVEIGGKPILWHIMKMYSAHGVNDFIICCGYKGYTIKEYFANYFLHQSDVTFCMKKNSMEVHKKRAEPWTVTLIDTGDDSLTGGRLGRVSDYIKNEKSFCFTYGDGLSNVNITDLISFHEKHGKDATVTATYPPGRFGALEIKGNQITQFTEKPKGDGGLINGG
;
A
#
# COMPACT_ATOMS: atom_id res chain seq x y z
N VAL A 1 -5.63 16.05 1.38
CA VAL A 1 -5.98 14.66 1.04
C VAL A 1 -5.05 13.72 1.79
N LYS A 2 -5.59 12.75 2.51
CA LYS A 2 -4.86 11.70 3.21
C LYS A 2 -4.94 10.38 2.45
N VAL A 3 -4.01 9.48 2.74
CA VAL A 3 -4.02 8.11 2.21
C VAL A 3 -4.24 7.13 3.34
N VAL A 4 -5.27 6.31 3.24
CA VAL A 4 -5.50 5.18 4.15
C VAL A 4 -4.93 3.92 3.50
N ILE A 5 -3.99 3.25 4.17
CA ILE A 5 -3.31 2.05 3.66
C ILE A 5 -3.66 0.85 4.53
N LEU A 6 -4.22 -0.19 3.93
CA LEU A 6 -4.52 -1.45 4.61
C LEU A 6 -3.27 -2.32 4.75
N ALA A 7 -2.75 -2.47 5.95
CA ALA A 7 -1.53 -3.21 6.24
C ALA A 7 -1.70 -4.31 7.32
N GLY A 8 -2.95 -4.67 7.65
CA GLY A 8 -3.24 -5.58 8.76
C GLY A 8 -3.64 -7.02 8.37
N GLY A 9 -3.53 -7.40 7.09
CA GLY A 9 -3.92 -8.74 6.62
C GLY A 9 -2.92 -9.84 7.00
N LEU A 10 -3.40 -11.07 7.14
CA LEU A 10 -2.60 -12.26 7.53
C LEU A 10 -1.58 -12.70 6.47
N GLY A 11 -1.68 -12.27 5.22
CA GLY A 11 -0.70 -12.53 4.16
C GLY A 11 -0.57 -14.01 3.73
N THR A 12 -1.60 -14.80 3.88
CA THR A 12 -1.61 -16.28 3.74
C THR A 12 -1.09 -16.83 2.40
N ARG A 13 -0.97 -16.01 1.34
CA ARG A 13 -0.53 -16.44 0.01
C ARG A 13 1.00 -16.44 -0.20
N LEU A 14 1.77 -15.85 0.72
CA LEU A 14 3.23 -15.78 0.70
C LEU A 14 3.78 -16.38 2.00
N SER A 15 3.50 -17.66 2.24
CA SER A 15 3.68 -18.32 3.53
C SER A 15 5.13 -18.30 4.07
N GLU A 16 6.14 -18.34 3.22
CA GLU A 16 7.54 -18.40 3.66
C GLU A 16 8.05 -17.04 4.18
N GLU A 17 7.84 -15.97 3.45
CA GLU A 17 8.27 -14.61 3.83
C GLU A 17 7.38 -13.99 4.93
N THR A 18 6.06 -14.27 4.89
CA THR A 18 5.11 -13.69 5.84
C THR A 18 5.09 -14.39 7.21
N SER A 19 5.78 -15.51 7.35
CA SER A 19 6.01 -16.14 8.66
C SER A 19 6.84 -15.24 9.59
N VAL A 20 7.68 -14.36 9.05
CA VAL A 20 8.57 -13.46 9.81
C VAL A 20 8.05 -12.03 9.83
N LYS A 21 7.69 -11.46 8.66
CA LYS A 21 7.26 -10.05 8.50
C LYS A 21 5.84 -9.99 7.91
N PRO A 22 5.02 -8.96 8.24
CA PRO A 22 3.76 -8.74 7.52
C PRO A 22 4.05 -8.36 6.07
N LYS A 23 3.17 -8.75 5.14
CA LYS A 23 3.36 -8.56 3.68
C LYS A 23 3.79 -7.14 3.25
N PRO A 24 3.23 -6.06 3.81
CA PRO A 24 3.67 -4.71 3.49
C PRO A 24 5.13 -4.40 3.84
N MET A 25 5.74 -5.21 4.72
CA MET A 25 7.14 -5.08 5.17
C MET A 25 8.11 -5.99 4.43
N VAL A 26 7.65 -6.74 3.43
CA VAL A 26 8.54 -7.46 2.50
C VAL A 26 9.33 -6.43 1.69
N GLU A 27 10.63 -6.65 1.56
CA GLU A 27 11.54 -5.67 0.99
C GLU A 27 11.77 -5.90 -0.50
N ILE A 28 11.79 -4.79 -1.25
CA ILE A 28 12.19 -4.72 -2.65
C ILE A 28 13.30 -3.66 -2.73
N GLY A 29 14.48 -4.05 -3.17
CA GLY A 29 15.62 -3.14 -3.24
C GLY A 29 16.00 -2.51 -1.89
N GLY A 30 15.87 -3.27 -0.79
CA GLY A 30 16.23 -2.81 0.56
C GLY A 30 15.20 -1.85 1.20
N LYS A 31 14.00 -1.73 0.65
CA LYS A 31 12.90 -0.93 1.20
C LYS A 31 11.61 -1.75 1.24
N PRO A 32 10.78 -1.64 2.29
CA PRO A 32 9.47 -2.31 2.35
C PRO A 32 8.56 -1.93 1.19
N ILE A 33 7.70 -2.83 0.74
CA ILE A 33 6.64 -2.52 -0.25
C ILE A 33 5.84 -1.30 0.20
N LEU A 34 5.50 -1.23 1.49
CA LEU A 34 4.81 -0.09 2.09
C LEU A 34 5.53 1.25 1.81
N TRP A 35 6.86 1.27 1.92
CA TRP A 35 7.66 2.46 1.61
C TRP A 35 7.49 2.88 0.14
N HIS A 36 7.51 1.93 -0.79
CA HIS A 36 7.33 2.21 -2.22
C HIS A 36 5.93 2.75 -2.54
N ILE A 37 4.89 2.22 -1.89
CA ILE A 37 3.53 2.72 -2.01
C ILE A 37 3.47 4.18 -1.54
N MET A 38 4.00 4.48 -0.36
CA MET A 38 4.03 5.84 0.18
C MET A 38 4.84 6.78 -0.72
N LYS A 39 5.95 6.31 -1.30
CA LYS A 39 6.77 7.08 -2.23
C LYS A 39 6.03 7.43 -3.52
N MET A 40 5.22 6.51 -4.04
CA MET A 40 4.34 6.73 -5.19
C MET A 40 3.37 7.90 -4.93
N TYR A 41 2.67 7.90 -3.79
CA TYR A 41 1.78 8.99 -3.41
C TYR A 41 2.53 10.30 -3.17
N SER A 42 3.68 10.23 -2.52
CA SER A 42 4.55 11.38 -2.22
C SER A 42 5.07 12.07 -3.49
N ALA A 43 5.33 11.32 -4.56
CA ALA A 43 5.71 11.88 -5.87
C ALA A 43 4.61 12.77 -6.47
N HIS A 44 3.36 12.62 -6.02
CA HIS A 44 2.20 13.44 -6.38
C HIS A 44 1.81 14.44 -5.28
N GLY A 45 2.71 14.72 -4.32
CA GLY A 45 2.50 15.71 -3.25
C GLY A 45 1.62 15.23 -2.09
N VAL A 46 1.20 13.97 -2.05
CA VAL A 46 0.39 13.42 -0.96
C VAL A 46 1.32 12.77 0.07
N ASN A 47 1.42 13.37 1.26
CA ASN A 47 2.42 13.02 2.28
C ASN A 47 1.80 12.69 3.67
N ASP A 48 0.49 12.60 3.78
CA ASP A 48 -0.20 12.27 5.04
C ASP A 48 -0.84 10.88 4.93
N PHE A 49 -0.33 9.94 5.71
CA PHE A 49 -0.65 8.52 5.63
C PHE A 49 -1.24 8.00 6.94
N ILE A 50 -2.33 7.26 6.83
CA ILE A 50 -2.95 6.51 7.92
C ILE A 50 -2.80 5.02 7.59
N ILE A 51 -2.04 4.29 8.39
CA ILE A 51 -1.76 2.89 8.16
C ILE A 51 -2.58 2.04 9.13
N CYS A 52 -3.49 1.25 8.57
CA CYS A 52 -4.32 0.31 9.32
C CYS A 52 -3.49 -0.94 9.66
N CYS A 53 -2.89 -0.97 10.84
CA CYS A 53 -2.14 -2.10 11.37
C CYS A 53 -3.09 -3.21 11.86
N GLY A 54 -2.61 -4.43 11.91
CA GLY A 54 -3.24 -5.62 12.45
C GLY A 54 -2.16 -6.67 12.69
N TYR A 55 -2.30 -7.86 12.11
CA TYR A 55 -1.33 -8.93 12.26
C TYR A 55 0.13 -8.43 12.10
N LYS A 56 0.94 -8.68 13.12
CA LYS A 56 2.34 -8.20 13.21
C LYS A 56 2.49 -6.68 13.03
N GLY A 57 1.48 -5.88 13.37
CA GLY A 57 1.50 -4.43 13.23
C GLY A 57 2.64 -3.76 13.99
N TYR A 58 3.18 -4.39 15.05
CA TYR A 58 4.35 -3.89 15.77
C TYR A 58 5.58 -3.74 14.88
N THR A 59 5.81 -4.65 13.94
CA THR A 59 6.93 -4.56 12.99
C THR A 59 6.86 -3.28 12.13
N ILE A 60 5.64 -2.85 11.77
CA ILE A 60 5.43 -1.59 11.05
C ILE A 60 5.72 -0.40 11.97
N LYS A 61 5.24 -0.44 13.21
CA LYS A 61 5.50 0.61 14.21
C LYS A 61 6.99 0.75 14.51
N GLU A 62 7.69 -0.36 14.69
CA GLU A 62 9.13 -0.41 14.93
C GLU A 62 9.92 0.18 13.75
N TYR A 63 9.54 -0.14 12.52
CA TYR A 63 10.16 0.44 11.33
C TYR A 63 10.08 1.97 11.32
N PHE A 64 8.91 2.55 11.57
CA PHE A 64 8.75 4.00 11.60
C PHE A 64 9.35 4.66 12.84
N ALA A 65 9.33 4.00 13.99
CA ALA A 65 10.01 4.48 15.19
C ALA A 65 11.52 4.61 14.98
N ASN A 66 12.11 3.69 14.20
CA ASN A 66 13.53 3.66 13.87
C ASN A 66 13.85 4.24 12.48
N TYR A 67 12.92 4.98 11.87
CA TYR A 67 13.04 5.41 10.48
C TYR A 67 14.32 6.19 10.19
N PHE A 68 14.72 7.07 11.10
CA PHE A 68 15.96 7.85 10.95
C PHE A 68 17.22 6.99 10.98
N LEU A 69 17.21 5.87 11.71
CA LEU A 69 18.32 4.91 11.72
C LEU A 69 18.49 4.22 10.38
N HIS A 70 17.40 4.03 9.64
CA HIS A 70 17.42 3.44 8.30
C HIS A 70 17.83 4.43 7.20
N GLN A 71 17.66 5.73 7.43
CA GLN A 71 17.78 6.76 6.37
C GLN A 71 18.93 7.74 6.60
N SER A 72 19.58 7.75 7.77
CA SER A 72 20.51 8.80 8.17
C SER A 72 21.75 8.24 8.84
N ASP A 73 22.86 8.99 8.78
CA ASP A 73 24.02 8.73 9.61
C ASP A 73 23.69 9.17 11.05
N VAL A 74 24.10 8.37 12.04
CA VAL A 74 23.79 8.66 13.45
C VAL A 74 25.03 8.49 14.33
N THR A 75 25.13 9.28 15.40
CA THR A 75 26.10 9.13 16.46
C THR A 75 25.40 8.82 17.77
N PHE A 76 25.78 7.71 18.39
CA PHE A 76 25.32 7.35 19.74
C PHE A 76 26.39 7.72 20.77
N CYS A 77 26.05 8.55 21.74
CA CYS A 77 26.88 8.79 22.90
C CYS A 77 26.40 7.94 24.08
N MET A 78 27.00 6.76 24.26
CA MET A 78 26.61 5.80 25.32
C MET A 78 26.70 6.40 26.71
N LYS A 79 27.75 7.21 26.98
CA LYS A 79 27.94 7.87 28.28
C LYS A 79 26.81 8.83 28.63
N LYS A 80 26.24 9.53 27.62
CA LYS A 80 25.18 10.53 27.81
C LYS A 80 23.82 9.97 27.54
N ASN A 81 23.70 8.72 27.06
CA ASN A 81 22.47 8.11 26.58
C ASN A 81 21.72 9.02 25.59
N SER A 82 22.45 9.53 24.59
CA SER A 82 21.90 10.45 23.59
C SER A 82 22.24 9.98 22.18
N MET A 83 21.34 10.33 21.23
CA MET A 83 21.50 10.07 19.81
C MET A 83 21.45 11.39 19.04
N GLU A 84 22.36 11.55 18.10
CA GLU A 84 22.37 12.67 17.16
C GLU A 84 22.26 12.15 15.75
N VAL A 85 21.28 12.69 14.99
CA VAL A 85 20.99 12.30 13.61
C VAL A 85 21.63 13.32 12.66
N HIS A 86 22.53 12.82 11.80
CA HIS A 86 23.23 13.63 10.81
C HIS A 86 22.57 13.46 9.43
N LYS A 87 22.66 14.52 8.59
CA LYS A 87 22.18 14.48 7.19
C LYS A 87 20.78 13.87 7.06
N LYS A 88 19.79 14.50 7.68
CA LYS A 88 18.38 14.07 7.61
C LYS A 88 17.93 13.85 6.17
N ARG A 89 17.76 12.60 5.78
CA ARG A 89 17.29 12.17 4.44
C ARG A 89 15.88 11.58 4.48
N ALA A 90 15.15 11.85 5.56
CA ALA A 90 13.79 11.37 5.72
C ALA A 90 12.86 12.05 4.71
N GLU A 91 11.89 11.31 4.22
CA GLU A 91 10.79 11.82 3.42
C GLU A 91 9.90 12.77 4.24
N PRO A 92 9.18 13.70 3.58
CA PRO A 92 8.33 14.68 4.25
C PRO A 92 6.97 14.08 4.70
N TRP A 93 6.98 12.86 5.20
CA TRP A 93 5.76 12.13 5.54
C TRP A 93 5.28 12.40 6.95
N THR A 94 3.96 12.51 7.08
CA THR A 94 3.25 12.34 8.35
C THR A 94 2.61 10.96 8.35
N VAL A 95 2.94 10.13 9.34
CA VAL A 95 2.50 8.73 9.40
C VAL A 95 1.76 8.47 10.70
N THR A 96 0.50 8.08 10.58
CA THR A 96 -0.34 7.67 11.70
C THR A 96 -0.57 6.16 11.63
N LEU A 97 -0.17 5.44 12.68
CA LEU A 97 -0.24 3.98 12.76
C LEU A 97 -1.34 3.56 13.73
N ILE A 98 -2.42 3.00 13.21
CA ILE A 98 -3.61 2.63 13.98
C ILE A 98 -3.73 1.12 14.06
N ASP A 99 -3.86 0.60 15.27
CA ASP A 99 -4.23 -0.79 15.47
C ASP A 99 -5.72 -0.96 15.13
N THR A 100 -5.98 -1.72 14.08
CA THR A 100 -7.33 -1.98 13.60
C THR A 100 -7.79 -3.42 13.88
N GLY A 101 -7.02 -4.16 14.69
CA GLY A 101 -7.30 -5.55 15.08
C GLY A 101 -6.91 -6.58 14.00
N ASP A 102 -6.61 -7.80 14.44
CA ASP A 102 -6.14 -8.87 13.57
C ASP A 102 -7.25 -9.40 12.65
N ASP A 103 -8.45 -9.62 13.20
CA ASP A 103 -9.59 -10.23 12.50
C ASP A 103 -10.48 -9.23 11.74
N SER A 104 -10.08 -7.96 11.68
CA SER A 104 -10.89 -6.94 11.01
C SER A 104 -10.78 -7.04 9.50
N LEU A 105 -11.93 -7.04 8.83
CA LEU A 105 -12.02 -6.95 7.38
C LEU A 105 -11.86 -5.50 6.90
N THR A 106 -11.76 -5.30 5.60
CA THR A 106 -11.54 -4.00 4.92
C THR A 106 -12.41 -2.87 5.45
N GLY A 107 -13.73 -3.06 5.44
CA GLY A 107 -14.68 -2.05 5.93
C GLY A 107 -14.56 -1.78 7.42
N GLY A 108 -14.30 -2.82 8.22
CA GLY A 108 -14.07 -2.68 9.67
C GLY A 108 -12.83 -1.85 9.98
N ARG A 109 -11.73 -2.04 9.22
CA ARG A 109 -10.50 -1.23 9.38
C ARG A 109 -10.75 0.22 9.01
N LEU A 110 -11.47 0.46 7.91
CA LEU A 110 -11.82 1.82 7.50
C LEU A 110 -12.69 2.52 8.55
N GLY A 111 -13.67 1.81 9.13
CA GLY A 111 -14.50 2.36 10.20
C GLY A 111 -13.69 2.77 11.43
N ARG A 112 -12.67 2.01 11.80
CA ARG A 112 -11.80 2.31 12.96
C ARG A 112 -10.87 3.51 12.78
N VAL A 113 -10.63 3.93 11.55
CA VAL A 113 -9.84 5.12 11.25
C VAL A 113 -10.69 6.32 10.86
N SER A 114 -12.02 6.22 10.93
CA SER A 114 -12.95 7.26 10.51
C SER A 114 -12.69 8.61 11.18
N ASP A 115 -12.34 8.63 12.47
CA ASP A 115 -12.02 9.87 13.18
C ASP A 115 -10.83 10.65 12.62
N TYR A 116 -9.91 9.96 11.97
CA TYR A 116 -8.72 10.57 11.37
C TYR A 116 -8.97 11.14 9.97
N ILE A 117 -10.09 10.77 9.33
CA ILE A 117 -10.45 11.19 7.98
C ILE A 117 -11.76 11.98 7.89
N LYS A 118 -12.54 12.07 8.96
CA LYS A 118 -13.87 12.71 8.96
C LYS A 118 -13.89 14.17 8.52
N ASN A 119 -12.77 14.88 8.62
CA ASN A 119 -12.63 16.27 8.20
C ASN A 119 -12.05 16.43 6.78
N GLU A 120 -11.70 15.32 6.13
CA GLU A 120 -11.22 15.33 4.76
C GLU A 120 -12.41 15.38 3.79
N LYS A 121 -12.33 16.24 2.77
CA LYS A 121 -13.33 16.26 1.68
C LYS A 121 -13.32 14.95 0.89
N SER A 122 -12.13 14.40 0.69
CA SER A 122 -11.89 13.09 0.07
C SER A 122 -10.57 12.52 0.59
N PHE A 123 -10.40 11.22 0.49
CA PHE A 123 -9.16 10.54 0.84
C PHE A 123 -8.87 9.41 -0.15
N CYS A 124 -7.62 9.06 -0.31
CA CYS A 124 -7.20 7.90 -1.07
C CYS A 124 -7.22 6.65 -0.17
N PHE A 125 -7.54 5.51 -0.77
CA PHE A 125 -7.62 4.24 -0.06
C PHE A 125 -6.94 3.16 -0.89
N THR A 126 -5.98 2.42 -0.30
CA THR A 126 -5.21 1.40 -1.02
C THR A 126 -4.79 0.24 -0.12
N TYR A 127 -4.33 -0.84 -0.74
CA TYR A 127 -3.76 -1.99 -0.07
C TYR A 127 -2.26 -1.81 0.17
N GLY A 128 -1.74 -2.39 1.26
CA GLY A 128 -0.32 -2.29 1.65
C GLY A 128 0.62 -3.22 0.87
N ASP A 129 0.15 -3.86 -0.19
CA ASP A 129 0.90 -4.85 -0.96
C ASP A 129 0.76 -4.69 -2.49
N GLY A 130 0.10 -3.63 -2.95
CA GLY A 130 -0.09 -3.32 -4.36
C GLY A 130 0.69 -2.07 -4.79
N LEU A 131 1.45 -2.19 -5.87
CA LEU A 131 2.11 -1.07 -6.54
C LEU A 131 1.53 -0.89 -7.93
N SER A 132 1.37 0.36 -8.35
CA SER A 132 0.86 0.70 -9.67
C SER A 132 1.60 1.90 -10.24
N ASN A 133 1.35 2.20 -11.51
CA ASN A 133 1.82 3.42 -12.18
C ASN A 133 0.68 4.42 -12.40
N VAL A 134 -0.34 4.38 -11.56
CA VAL A 134 -1.48 5.31 -11.61
C VAL A 134 -1.00 6.73 -11.32
N ASN A 135 -1.42 7.67 -12.15
CA ASN A 135 -1.24 9.10 -11.88
C ASN A 135 -2.23 9.53 -10.77
N ILE A 136 -1.75 9.65 -9.55
CA ILE A 136 -2.57 10.00 -8.38
C ILE A 136 -3.18 11.41 -8.51
N THR A 137 -2.48 12.35 -9.11
CA THR A 137 -2.98 13.71 -9.35
C THR A 137 -4.21 13.68 -10.26
N ASP A 138 -4.13 12.93 -11.36
CA ASP A 138 -5.25 12.79 -12.30
C ASP A 138 -6.41 12.02 -11.67
N LEU A 139 -6.13 10.99 -10.87
CA LEU A 139 -7.13 10.22 -10.13
C LEU A 139 -7.93 11.11 -9.18
N ILE A 140 -7.27 11.93 -8.37
CA ILE A 140 -7.91 12.86 -7.44
C ILE A 140 -8.75 13.89 -8.22
N SER A 141 -8.19 14.48 -9.28
CA SER A 141 -8.88 15.44 -10.13
C SER A 141 -10.13 14.81 -10.82
N PHE A 142 -10.02 13.57 -11.25
CA PHE A 142 -11.14 12.82 -11.82
C PHE A 142 -12.23 12.61 -10.78
N HIS A 143 -11.86 12.16 -9.56
CA HIS A 143 -12.82 11.98 -8.46
C HIS A 143 -13.58 13.27 -8.13
N GLU A 144 -12.88 14.40 -8.01
CA GLU A 144 -13.49 15.69 -7.68
C GLU A 144 -14.44 16.19 -8.78
N LYS A 145 -14.11 15.93 -10.05
CA LYS A 145 -14.91 16.40 -11.19
C LYS A 145 -16.24 15.67 -11.36
N HIS A 146 -16.30 14.37 -11.14
CA HIS A 146 -17.53 13.59 -11.36
C HIS A 146 -18.52 13.65 -10.19
N GLY A 147 -18.08 14.09 -8.99
CA GLY A 147 -18.93 14.32 -7.82
C GLY A 147 -19.63 13.09 -7.26
N LYS A 148 -19.09 11.89 -7.48
CA LYS A 148 -19.59 10.64 -6.90
C LYS A 148 -18.86 10.33 -5.60
N ASP A 149 -19.46 9.48 -4.76
CA ASP A 149 -18.92 9.13 -3.45
C ASP A 149 -17.63 8.29 -3.51
N ALA A 150 -17.43 7.52 -4.58
CA ALA A 150 -16.26 6.67 -4.75
C ALA A 150 -15.76 6.60 -6.20
N THR A 151 -14.44 6.45 -6.33
CA THR A 151 -13.75 6.16 -7.59
C THR A 151 -12.90 4.92 -7.38
N VAL A 152 -13.00 3.96 -8.27
CA VAL A 152 -12.20 2.72 -8.21
C VAL A 152 -11.23 2.69 -9.39
N THR A 153 -9.96 2.48 -9.10
CA THR A 153 -8.96 2.20 -10.14
C THR A 153 -9.21 0.80 -10.69
N ALA A 154 -9.35 0.70 -11.99
CA ALA A 154 -9.55 -0.57 -12.67
C ALA A 154 -8.36 -0.90 -13.56
N THR A 155 -7.99 -2.17 -13.63
CA THR A 155 -6.90 -2.65 -14.48
C THR A 155 -7.26 -4.01 -15.09
N TYR A 156 -6.60 -4.34 -16.19
CA TYR A 156 -6.66 -5.70 -16.72
C TYR A 156 -5.64 -6.58 -15.97
N PRO A 157 -6.05 -7.76 -15.48
CA PRO A 157 -5.10 -8.69 -14.88
C PRO A 157 -4.05 -9.13 -15.91
N PRO A 158 -2.79 -9.34 -15.51
CA PRO A 158 -1.81 -9.96 -16.39
C PRO A 158 -2.27 -11.39 -16.71
N GLY A 159 -2.21 -11.78 -17.99
CA GLY A 159 -2.50 -13.16 -18.39
C GLY A 159 -1.50 -14.12 -17.75
N ARG A 160 -2.01 -15.13 -17.06
CA ARG A 160 -1.17 -16.18 -16.42
C ARG A 160 -1.09 -17.44 -17.27
N PHE A 161 -2.11 -17.70 -18.11
CA PHE A 161 -2.27 -18.90 -18.90
C PHE A 161 -2.59 -18.57 -20.35
N GLY A 162 -2.39 -19.53 -21.25
CA GLY A 162 -2.91 -19.42 -22.61
C GLY A 162 -4.44 -19.54 -22.65
N ALA A 163 -5.09 -18.67 -23.41
CA ALA A 163 -6.53 -18.71 -23.62
C ALA A 163 -6.87 -19.45 -24.92
N LEU A 164 -7.93 -20.24 -24.90
CA LEU A 164 -8.40 -21.01 -26.02
C LEU A 164 -9.80 -20.51 -26.45
N GLU A 165 -9.96 -20.16 -27.70
CA GLU A 165 -11.29 -20.03 -28.30
C GLU A 165 -11.71 -21.38 -28.86
N ILE A 166 -12.89 -21.86 -28.45
CA ILE A 166 -13.39 -23.18 -28.83
C ILE A 166 -14.76 -23.03 -29.53
N LYS A 167 -14.85 -23.59 -30.71
CA LYS A 167 -16.14 -23.76 -31.43
C LYS A 167 -16.46 -25.24 -31.58
N GLY A 168 -17.52 -25.70 -30.91
CA GLY A 168 -17.83 -27.13 -30.81
C GLY A 168 -16.63 -27.88 -30.15
N ASN A 169 -16.00 -28.80 -30.88
CA ASN A 169 -14.88 -29.59 -30.44
C ASN A 169 -13.53 -29.13 -31.07
N GLN A 170 -13.52 -27.96 -31.70
CA GLN A 170 -12.31 -27.44 -32.37
C GLN A 170 -11.81 -26.19 -31.66
N ILE A 171 -10.47 -26.14 -31.45
CA ILE A 171 -9.78 -24.94 -31.02
C ILE A 171 -9.60 -24.05 -32.25
N THR A 172 -10.23 -22.87 -32.22
CA THR A 172 -10.17 -21.91 -33.34
C THR A 172 -9.10 -20.88 -33.17
N GLN A 173 -8.71 -20.58 -31.90
CA GLN A 173 -7.63 -19.65 -31.59
C GLN A 173 -6.96 -20.04 -30.29
N PHE A 174 -5.62 -19.87 -30.25
CA PHE A 174 -4.81 -19.92 -29.05
C PHE A 174 -4.08 -18.58 -28.89
N THR A 175 -4.21 -17.96 -27.72
CA THR A 175 -3.52 -16.70 -27.40
C THR A 175 -2.73 -16.89 -26.12
N GLU A 176 -1.41 -16.83 -26.20
CA GLU A 176 -0.54 -16.95 -25.03
C GLU A 176 -0.64 -15.72 -24.16
N LYS A 177 -0.99 -15.92 -22.88
CA LYS A 177 -1.07 -14.88 -21.83
C LYS A 177 -1.82 -13.60 -22.27
N PRO A 178 -3.08 -13.72 -22.76
CA PRO A 178 -3.82 -12.54 -23.18
C PRO A 178 -4.01 -11.58 -22.01
N LYS A 179 -3.88 -10.28 -22.27
CA LYS A 179 -4.23 -9.27 -21.28
C LYS A 179 -5.76 -9.23 -21.13
N GLY A 180 -6.25 -9.31 -19.89
CA GLY A 180 -7.67 -9.13 -19.62
C GLY A 180 -8.51 -10.39 -19.70
N ASP A 181 -7.95 -11.54 -19.37
CA ASP A 181 -8.70 -12.79 -19.25
C ASP A 181 -9.74 -12.66 -18.10
N GLY A 182 -10.98 -12.31 -18.46
CA GLY A 182 -12.08 -12.11 -17.52
C GLY A 182 -12.51 -10.66 -17.25
N GLY A 183 -11.95 -9.66 -17.93
CA GLY A 183 -12.33 -8.25 -17.80
C GLY A 183 -11.51 -7.43 -16.80
N LEU A 184 -12.05 -6.26 -16.43
CA LEU A 184 -11.39 -5.35 -15.49
C LEU A 184 -11.52 -5.86 -14.06
N ILE A 185 -10.42 -5.73 -13.31
CA ILE A 185 -10.39 -6.00 -11.87
C ILE A 185 -10.06 -4.74 -11.08
N ASN A 186 -10.33 -4.76 -9.77
CA ASN A 186 -9.87 -3.72 -8.86
C ASN A 186 -8.33 -3.68 -8.87
N GLY A 187 -7.77 -2.52 -9.17
CA GLY A 187 -6.33 -2.28 -9.29
C GLY A 187 -5.68 -1.72 -8.02
N GLY A 188 -6.46 -1.56 -6.92
CA GLY A 188 -5.95 -1.09 -5.62
C GLY A 188 -6.59 0.18 -5.14
#